data_31919004be71c7793f95364a3028a315
#
_entry.id   31919004be71c7793f95364a3028a315
#
_cell.length_a   1.000
_cell.length_b   1.000
_cell.length_c   1.000
_cell.angle_alpha   90.00
_cell.angle_beta   90.00
_cell.angle_gamma   90.00
#
_symmetry.space_group_name_H-M   'P 1'
#
loop_
_entity.id
_entity.type
_entity.pdbx_description
1 polymer ?
#
loop_
_entity_poly.entity_id
_entity_poly.type
_entity_poly.pdbx_seq_one_letter_code
_entity_poly.pdbx_strand_id
1 'polypeptide(L)'
;MRVCVLSDSHYFTGRLNTILMKTAAEGPIDALIHLGDGYDDLRALDTPLPPVYQVAGNCDLFRSDTRNIIELSGARLLLTHGHFQHVKNGTDELLETALEENCRAALYRHTHVQKMERRQGVLLLNPGAAASGRYAVLHIGPDGAVEAELRSL
;
A
#
# COMPACT_ATOMS: atom_id res chain seq x y z
N MET A 1 15.70 -0.10 -0.01
CA MET A 1 14.61 -1.07 -0.25
C MET A 1 13.56 -0.41 -1.12
N ARG A 2 13.10 -1.11 -2.13
CA ARG A 2 12.11 -0.62 -3.10
C ARG A 2 10.85 -1.48 -3.02
N VAL A 3 9.70 -0.86 -2.74
CA VAL A 3 8.45 -1.54 -2.43
C VAL A 3 7.34 -1.08 -3.38
N CYS A 4 6.65 -2.01 -4.02
CA CYS A 4 5.48 -1.69 -4.83
C CYS A 4 4.23 -1.71 -3.95
N VAL A 5 3.44 -0.63 -3.97
CA VAL A 5 2.24 -0.49 -3.15
C VAL A 5 1.01 -0.47 -4.04
N LEU A 6 0.11 -1.40 -3.79
CA LEU A 6 -1.09 -1.68 -4.58
C LEU A 6 -2.33 -1.68 -3.70
N SER A 7 -3.48 -1.43 -4.31
CA SER A 7 -4.79 -1.58 -3.66
C SER A 7 -5.89 -1.70 -4.71
N ASP A 8 -7.05 -2.18 -4.30
CA ASP A 8 -8.28 -2.18 -5.12
C ASP A 8 -8.06 -2.76 -6.52
N SER A 9 -7.57 -3.97 -6.58
CA SER A 9 -7.36 -4.69 -7.83
C SER A 9 -8.65 -5.31 -8.38
N HIS A 10 -9.61 -5.67 -7.52
CA HIS A 10 -10.95 -6.11 -7.91
C HIS A 10 -10.96 -7.13 -9.07
N TYR A 11 -10.14 -8.19 -8.95
CA TYR A 11 -9.98 -9.26 -9.96
C TYR A 11 -9.32 -8.83 -11.27
N PHE A 12 -8.85 -7.59 -11.42
CA PHE A 12 -8.11 -7.15 -12.62
C PHE A 12 -6.64 -7.61 -12.58
N THR A 13 -6.43 -8.92 -12.60
CA THR A 13 -5.11 -9.54 -12.48
C THR A 13 -4.17 -9.17 -13.62
N GLY A 14 -4.71 -8.92 -14.82
CA GLY A 14 -3.91 -8.44 -15.96
C GLY A 14 -3.28 -7.08 -15.68
N ARG A 15 -3.98 -6.18 -15.04
CA ARG A 15 -3.44 -4.87 -14.64
C ARG A 15 -2.39 -5.01 -13.56
N LEU A 16 -2.62 -5.88 -12.57
CA LEU A 16 -1.61 -6.18 -11.56
C LEU A 16 -0.32 -6.68 -12.21
N ASN A 17 -0.43 -7.63 -13.11
CA ASN A 17 0.73 -8.18 -13.81
C ASN A 17 1.48 -7.08 -14.60
N THR A 18 0.76 -6.22 -15.32
CA THR A 18 1.36 -5.11 -16.06
C THR A 18 2.09 -4.14 -15.14
N ILE A 19 1.49 -3.77 -14.01
CA ILE A 19 2.12 -2.90 -13.01
C ILE A 19 3.42 -3.52 -12.49
N LEU A 20 3.38 -4.80 -12.12
CA LEU A 20 4.54 -5.50 -11.58
C LEU A 20 5.66 -5.62 -12.61
N MET A 21 5.35 -5.97 -13.85
CA MET A 21 6.32 -6.05 -14.93
C MET A 21 6.97 -4.70 -15.21
N LYS A 22 6.17 -3.64 -15.30
CA LYS A 22 6.67 -2.27 -15.52
C LYS A 22 7.58 -1.83 -14.38
N THR A 23 7.17 -2.08 -13.15
CA THR A 23 7.94 -1.71 -11.96
C THR A 23 9.26 -2.49 -11.88
N ALA A 24 9.21 -3.79 -12.17
CA ALA A 24 10.40 -4.66 -12.17
C ALA A 24 11.39 -4.30 -13.29
N ALA A 25 10.92 -3.80 -14.42
CA ALA A 25 11.79 -3.36 -15.52
C ALA A 25 12.70 -2.18 -15.14
N GLU A 26 12.29 -1.40 -14.15
CA GLU A 26 13.06 -0.25 -13.65
C GLU A 26 14.08 -0.65 -12.56
N GLY A 27 13.98 -1.85 -12.03
CA GLY A 27 14.84 -2.36 -10.97
C GLY A 27 14.12 -3.36 -10.06
N PRO A 28 14.86 -4.05 -9.20
CA PRO A 28 14.28 -5.07 -8.34
C PRO A 28 13.21 -4.50 -7.41
N ILE A 29 12.16 -5.29 -7.18
CA ILE A 29 11.13 -5.02 -6.18
C ILE A 29 11.45 -5.90 -4.97
N ASP A 30 11.73 -5.29 -3.83
CA ASP A 30 12.12 -6.01 -2.61
C ASP A 30 10.91 -6.53 -1.82
N ALA A 31 9.75 -5.87 -1.96
CA ALA A 31 8.52 -6.28 -1.31
C ALA A 31 7.29 -5.72 -2.04
N LEU A 32 6.15 -6.37 -1.84
CA LEU A 32 4.84 -5.91 -2.30
C LEU A 32 3.94 -5.63 -1.11
N ILE A 33 3.17 -4.55 -1.19
CA ILE A 33 2.12 -4.24 -0.23
C ILE A 33 0.79 -4.14 -0.98
N HIS A 34 -0.24 -4.81 -0.49
CA HIS A 34 -1.60 -4.72 -1.02
C HIS A 34 -2.58 -4.29 0.08
N LEU A 35 -3.26 -3.18 -0.13
CA LEU A 35 -4.07 -2.53 0.90
C LEU A 35 -5.56 -2.89 0.86
N GLY A 36 -5.88 -4.04 0.28
CA GLY A 36 -7.24 -4.59 0.29
C GLY A 36 -8.06 -4.35 -0.96
N ASP A 37 -9.25 -4.92 -0.96
CA ASP A 37 -10.17 -5.01 -2.10
C ASP A 37 -9.53 -5.71 -3.30
N GLY A 38 -9.16 -6.97 -3.07
CA GLY A 38 -8.43 -7.83 -3.99
C GLY A 38 -7.39 -8.68 -3.27
N TYR A 39 -7.67 -9.04 -2.02
CA TYR A 39 -6.74 -9.75 -1.14
C TYR A 39 -6.13 -11.00 -1.78
N ASP A 40 -6.93 -11.76 -2.52
CA ASP A 40 -6.48 -13.01 -3.14
C ASP A 40 -5.98 -12.83 -4.59
N ASP A 41 -6.03 -11.62 -5.14
CA ASP A 41 -5.70 -11.40 -6.56
C ASP A 41 -4.23 -11.68 -6.88
N LEU A 42 -3.32 -11.41 -5.95
CA LEU A 42 -1.90 -11.69 -6.14
C LEU A 42 -1.61 -13.20 -6.26
N ARG A 43 -2.43 -14.05 -5.65
CA ARG A 43 -2.29 -15.51 -5.75
C ARG A 43 -2.63 -16.04 -7.13
N ALA A 44 -3.42 -15.29 -7.90
CA ALA A 44 -3.81 -15.67 -9.26
C ALA A 44 -2.72 -15.37 -10.30
N LEU A 45 -1.62 -14.73 -9.89
CA LEU A 45 -0.52 -14.42 -10.80
C LEU A 45 0.45 -15.59 -10.90
N ASP A 46 0.84 -15.92 -12.13
CA ASP A 46 1.80 -17.01 -12.40
C ASP A 46 3.27 -16.56 -12.23
N THR A 47 3.49 -15.28 -11.97
CA THR A 47 4.83 -14.70 -11.82
C THR A 47 5.34 -14.87 -10.39
N PRO A 48 6.60 -15.26 -10.16
CA PRO A 48 7.18 -15.26 -8.82
C PRO A 48 7.11 -13.86 -8.20
N LEU A 49 6.65 -13.79 -6.94
CA LEU A 49 6.50 -12.53 -6.21
C LEU A 49 7.55 -12.41 -5.11
N PRO A 50 8.02 -11.17 -4.82
CA PRO A 50 8.79 -10.92 -3.62
C PRO A 50 7.89 -11.08 -2.37
N PRO A 51 8.43 -10.93 -1.15
CA PRO A 51 7.60 -10.97 0.06
C PRO A 51 6.39 -10.03 -0.06
N VAL A 52 5.21 -10.53 0.33
CA VAL A 52 3.93 -9.82 0.22
C VAL A 52 3.39 -9.52 1.61
N TYR A 53 2.96 -8.28 1.82
CA TYR A 53 2.29 -7.81 3.03
C TYR A 53 0.93 -7.28 2.65
N GLN A 54 -0.12 -7.75 3.30
CA GLN A 54 -1.49 -7.41 2.92
C GLN A 54 -2.37 -7.05 4.11
N VAL A 55 -3.40 -6.26 3.84
CA VAL A 55 -4.57 -6.09 4.69
C VAL A 55 -5.83 -6.27 3.87
N ALA A 56 -6.92 -6.62 4.52
CA ALA A 56 -8.22 -6.79 3.88
C ALA A 56 -8.93 -5.44 3.73
N GLY A 57 -9.63 -5.28 2.62
CA GLY A 57 -10.55 -4.16 2.39
C GLY A 57 -11.99 -4.54 2.70
N ASN A 58 -12.91 -3.59 2.50
CA ASN A 58 -14.33 -3.81 2.78
C ASN A 58 -14.99 -4.79 1.79
N CYS A 59 -14.39 -5.03 0.63
CA CYS A 59 -14.87 -6.00 -0.37
C CYS A 59 -14.21 -7.39 -0.23
N ASP A 60 -13.27 -7.56 0.68
CA ASP A 60 -12.60 -8.85 0.94
C ASP A 60 -13.39 -9.64 1.99
N LEU A 61 -14.42 -10.35 1.53
CA LEU A 61 -15.31 -11.10 2.40
C LEU A 61 -14.56 -12.18 3.19
N PHE A 62 -15.00 -12.44 4.43
CA PHE A 62 -14.43 -13.44 5.34
C PHE A 62 -12.99 -13.16 5.79
N ARG A 63 -12.50 -11.92 5.63
CA ARG A 63 -11.21 -11.46 6.11
C ARG A 63 -11.41 -10.46 7.24
N SER A 64 -10.58 -10.53 8.28
CA SER A 64 -10.62 -9.63 9.43
C SER A 64 -9.33 -8.84 9.63
N ASP A 65 -8.27 -9.15 8.91
CA ASP A 65 -6.96 -8.51 8.98
C ASP A 65 -6.94 -7.18 8.19
N THR A 66 -7.70 -6.20 8.69
CA THR A 66 -7.91 -4.89 8.05
C THR A 66 -6.84 -3.86 8.39
N ARG A 67 -5.96 -4.19 9.33
CA ARG A 67 -4.86 -3.34 9.79
C ARG A 67 -3.64 -4.20 10.11
N ASN A 68 -2.46 -3.71 9.74
CA ASN A 68 -1.21 -4.37 10.09
C ASN A 68 -0.11 -3.33 10.28
N ILE A 69 0.80 -3.58 11.21
CA ILE A 69 2.01 -2.78 11.39
C ILE A 69 3.19 -3.67 11.06
N ILE A 70 4.02 -3.24 10.11
CA ILE A 70 5.20 -3.98 9.66
C ILE A 70 6.45 -3.14 9.81
N GLU A 71 7.60 -3.78 9.84
CA GLU A 71 8.89 -3.12 9.76
C GLU A 71 9.64 -3.58 8.53
N LEU A 72 10.06 -2.63 7.69
CA LEU A 72 10.88 -2.86 6.52
C LEU A 72 12.08 -1.93 6.56
N SER A 73 13.30 -2.50 6.53
CA SER A 73 14.55 -1.72 6.53
C SER A 73 14.62 -0.65 7.63
N GLY A 74 14.11 -0.98 8.82
CA GLY A 74 14.09 -0.09 9.99
C GLY A 74 12.95 0.91 10.03
N ALA A 75 12.05 0.92 9.04
CA ALA A 75 10.88 1.78 9.04
C ALA A 75 9.63 1.02 9.51
N ARG A 76 8.93 1.56 10.50
CA ARG A 76 7.60 1.05 10.90
C ARG A 76 6.55 1.67 9.98
N LEU A 77 5.74 0.82 9.38
CA LEU A 77 4.69 1.19 8.44
C LEU A 77 3.34 0.70 8.95
N LEU A 78 2.35 1.60 8.98
CA LEU A 78 0.96 1.23 9.25
C LEU A 78 0.29 0.93 7.90
N LEU A 79 -0.26 -0.27 7.78
CA LEU A 79 -1.03 -0.70 6.61
C LEU A 79 -2.50 -0.80 7.00
N THR A 80 -3.38 -0.16 6.24
CA THR A 80 -4.82 -0.26 6.46
C THR A 80 -5.56 0.06 5.16
N HIS A 81 -6.72 -0.57 4.96
CA HIS A 81 -7.60 -0.12 3.88
C HIS A 81 -8.15 1.27 4.21
N GLY A 82 -8.33 1.60 5.48
CA GLY A 82 -8.78 2.91 5.94
C GLY A 82 -10.25 2.98 6.28
N HIS A 83 -11.01 1.90 6.08
CA HIS A 83 -12.44 1.87 6.39
C HIS A 83 -12.74 2.19 7.86
N PHE A 84 -11.98 1.58 8.77
CA PHE A 84 -12.15 1.78 10.21
C PHE A 84 -11.50 3.05 10.76
N GLN A 85 -10.60 3.68 10.00
CA GLN A 85 -9.98 4.95 10.35
C GLN A 85 -10.72 6.16 9.74
N HIS A 86 -11.92 5.95 9.20
CA HIS A 86 -12.79 6.98 8.64
C HIS A 86 -12.11 7.91 7.65
N VAL A 87 -11.22 7.37 6.80
CA VAL A 87 -10.40 8.17 5.88
C VAL A 87 -11.19 8.94 4.84
N LYS A 88 -12.48 8.59 4.62
CA LYS A 88 -13.38 9.37 3.75
C LYS A 88 -13.68 10.75 4.33
N ASN A 89 -13.57 10.91 5.66
CA ASN A 89 -13.80 12.16 6.38
C ASN A 89 -12.50 12.91 6.68
N GLY A 90 -11.37 12.50 6.05
CA GLY A 90 -10.05 13.05 6.28
C GLY A 90 -9.08 12.04 6.87
N THR A 91 -7.84 12.46 7.12
CA THR A 91 -6.76 11.58 7.56
C THR A 91 -6.32 11.80 9.01
N ASP A 92 -7.09 12.56 9.80
CA ASP A 92 -6.70 12.91 11.17
C ASP A 92 -6.60 11.68 12.09
N GLU A 93 -7.59 10.78 12.05
CA GLU A 93 -7.56 9.54 12.85
C GLU A 93 -6.43 8.61 12.40
N LEU A 94 -6.18 8.53 11.10
CA LEU A 94 -5.08 7.73 10.54
C LEU A 94 -3.73 8.27 11.03
N LEU A 95 -3.54 9.58 11.00
CA LEU A 95 -2.33 10.24 11.48
C LEU A 95 -2.13 9.97 12.98
N GLU A 96 -3.19 10.12 13.77
CA GLU A 96 -3.17 9.87 15.22
C GLU A 96 -2.70 8.43 15.51
N THR A 97 -3.28 7.45 14.82
CA THR A 97 -2.88 6.04 14.96
C THR A 97 -1.40 5.84 14.60
N ALA A 98 -0.95 6.42 13.49
CA ALA A 98 0.44 6.30 13.06
C ALA A 98 1.42 6.91 14.07
N LEU A 99 1.06 8.05 14.66
CA LEU A 99 1.88 8.71 15.69
C LEU A 99 1.93 7.88 16.98
N GLU A 100 0.79 7.35 17.44
CA GLU A 100 0.73 6.48 18.61
C GLU A 100 1.58 5.23 18.47
N GLU A 101 1.61 4.66 17.26
CA GLU A 101 2.35 3.42 16.94
C GLU A 101 3.78 3.68 16.48
N ASN A 102 4.24 4.92 16.50
CA ASN A 102 5.59 5.32 16.06
C ASN A 102 5.90 4.91 14.60
N CYS A 103 4.92 5.02 13.72
CA CYS A 103 5.09 4.70 12.32
C CYS A 103 5.67 5.88 11.52
N ARG A 104 6.58 5.58 10.59
CA ARG A 104 7.15 6.54 9.63
C ARG A 104 6.19 6.85 8.49
N ALA A 105 5.32 5.91 8.17
CA ALA A 105 4.33 6.07 7.11
C ALA A 105 3.05 5.33 7.47
N ALA A 106 1.93 5.82 6.96
CA ALA A 106 0.65 5.15 6.96
C ALA A 106 0.18 5.00 5.52
N LEU A 107 0.05 3.77 5.08
CA LEU A 107 -0.40 3.42 3.74
C LEU A 107 -1.87 3.02 3.83
N TYR A 108 -2.72 3.70 3.08
CA TYR A 108 -4.17 3.55 3.20
C TYR A 108 -4.86 3.60 1.85
N ARG A 109 -6.10 3.19 1.85
CA ARG A 109 -6.98 3.23 0.67
C ARG A 109 -8.42 3.60 1.09
N HIS A 110 -9.41 3.09 0.45
CA HIS A 110 -10.85 3.30 0.62
C HIS A 110 -11.38 4.63 0.05
N THR A 111 -10.63 5.72 0.08
CA THR A 111 -10.94 6.88 -0.76
C THR A 111 -10.45 6.58 -2.17
N HIS A 112 -11.19 6.86 -3.21
CA HIS A 112 -10.79 6.52 -4.58
C HIS A 112 -9.84 7.56 -5.21
N VAL A 113 -9.12 8.31 -4.39
CA VAL A 113 -8.21 9.38 -4.80
C VAL A 113 -6.77 9.02 -4.45
N GLN A 114 -5.94 8.91 -5.47
CA GLN A 114 -4.50 8.76 -5.30
C GLN A 114 -3.95 10.03 -4.62
N LYS A 115 -3.25 9.88 -3.50
CA LYS A 115 -2.80 11.02 -2.71
C LYS A 115 -1.55 10.70 -1.90
N MET A 116 -0.70 11.70 -1.74
CA MET A 116 0.48 11.62 -0.89
C MET A 116 0.66 12.95 -0.17
N GLU A 117 0.86 12.89 1.15
CA GLU A 117 1.14 14.07 1.98
C GLU A 117 2.02 13.70 3.17
N ARG A 118 2.76 14.69 3.71
CA ARG A 118 3.46 14.53 4.98
C ARG A 118 2.80 15.39 6.03
N ARG A 119 2.52 14.77 7.18
CA ARG A 119 1.95 15.46 8.34
C ARG A 119 2.71 15.02 9.59
N GLN A 120 3.26 15.97 10.34
CA GLN A 120 4.03 15.70 11.56
C GLN A 120 5.12 14.63 11.39
N GLY A 121 5.81 14.67 10.26
CA GLY A 121 6.87 13.70 9.94
C GLY A 121 6.39 12.35 9.42
N VAL A 122 5.09 12.10 9.35
CA VAL A 122 4.50 10.85 8.85
C VAL A 122 4.11 11.00 7.38
N LEU A 123 4.54 10.07 6.55
CA LEU A 123 4.09 9.98 5.15
C LEU A 123 2.73 9.29 5.12
N LEU A 124 1.71 9.98 4.64
CA LEU A 124 0.37 9.42 4.41
C LEU A 124 0.20 9.17 2.92
N LEU A 125 0.06 7.91 2.53
CA LEU A 125 0.11 7.48 1.14
C LEU A 125 -1.13 6.66 0.76
N ASN A 126 -1.85 7.13 -0.24
CA ASN A 126 -2.91 6.39 -0.93
C ASN A 126 -2.44 6.10 -2.36
N PRO A 127 -2.18 4.84 -2.73
CA PRO A 127 -1.62 4.52 -4.04
C PRO A 127 -2.61 4.64 -5.21
N GLY A 128 -3.89 4.81 -4.92
CA GLY A 128 -4.93 4.72 -5.93
C GLY A 128 -5.34 3.28 -6.22
N ALA A 129 -6.27 3.08 -7.16
CA ALA A 129 -6.79 1.77 -7.50
C ALA A 129 -5.97 1.09 -8.59
N ALA A 130 -5.45 -0.11 -8.31
CA ALA A 130 -4.73 -0.91 -9.30
C ALA A 130 -5.63 -1.29 -10.48
N ALA A 131 -6.93 -1.48 -10.24
CA ALA A 131 -7.91 -1.71 -11.31
C ALA A 131 -7.96 -0.58 -12.34
N SER A 132 -7.62 0.64 -11.92
CA SER A 132 -7.51 1.83 -12.79
C SER A 132 -6.07 2.10 -13.24
N GLY A 133 -5.14 1.19 -12.99
CA GLY A 133 -3.73 1.31 -13.35
C GLY A 133 -2.92 2.22 -12.43
N ARG A 134 -3.42 2.55 -11.25
CA ARG A 134 -2.75 3.44 -10.28
C ARG A 134 -2.05 2.64 -9.19
N TYR A 135 -0.86 3.08 -8.81
CA TYR A 135 -0.03 2.42 -7.81
C TYR A 135 1.00 3.40 -7.24
N ALA A 136 1.79 2.95 -6.29
CA ALA A 136 2.90 3.74 -5.76
C ALA A 136 4.16 2.89 -5.65
N VAL A 137 5.31 3.56 -5.68
CA VAL A 137 6.60 2.95 -5.37
C VAL A 137 7.16 3.64 -4.14
N LEU A 138 7.46 2.86 -3.11
CA LEU A 138 8.01 3.32 -1.86
C LEU A 138 9.51 3.04 -1.86
N HIS A 139 10.30 4.01 -1.42
CA HIS A 139 11.74 3.87 -1.24
C HIS A 139 12.06 4.02 0.24
N ILE A 140 12.67 3.00 0.82
CA ILE A 140 13.08 3.02 2.22
C ILE A 140 14.61 3.00 2.27
N GLY A 141 15.20 4.05 2.82
CA GLY A 141 16.64 4.16 2.99
C GLY A 141 17.17 3.33 4.15
N PRO A 142 18.51 3.18 4.26
CA PRO A 142 19.12 2.36 5.31
C PRO A 142 18.89 2.90 6.73
N ASP A 143 18.54 4.18 6.85
CA ASP A 143 18.20 4.85 8.11
C ASP A 143 16.70 4.78 8.44
N GLY A 144 15.89 4.08 7.64
CA GLY A 144 14.44 4.01 7.78
C GLY A 144 13.70 5.22 7.22
N ALA A 145 14.36 6.14 6.52
CA ALA A 145 13.70 7.24 5.82
C ALA A 145 12.81 6.72 4.70
N VAL A 146 11.59 7.24 4.59
CA VAL A 146 10.58 6.76 3.66
C VAL A 146 10.23 7.86 2.66
N GLU A 147 10.39 7.57 1.37
CA GLU A 147 9.96 8.40 0.25
C GLU A 147 9.06 7.60 -0.66
N ALA A 148 8.19 8.25 -1.41
CA ALA A 148 7.27 7.57 -2.32
C ALA A 148 7.05 8.33 -3.62
N GLU A 149 6.65 7.59 -4.64
CA GLU A 149 6.24 8.11 -5.93
C GLU A 149 4.86 7.56 -6.29
N LEU A 150 3.94 8.45 -6.63
CA LEU A 150 2.65 8.07 -7.19
C LEU A 150 2.81 7.78 -8.68
N ARG A 151 2.24 6.69 -9.15
CA ARG A 151 2.39 6.24 -10.53
C ARG A 151 1.07 5.79 -11.15
N SER A 152 1.03 5.81 -12.48
CA SER A 152 -0.08 5.26 -13.27
C SER A 152 0.47 4.60 -14.54
N LEU A 153 -0.30 3.62 -15.02
CA LEU A 153 -0.02 2.98 -16.32
C LEU A 153 -0.37 3.92 -17.47
#